data_b6a17a2f240383d01723a61a3b676b04
#
_entry.id   b6a17a2f240383d01723a61a3b676b04
#
_cell.length_a   1.000
_cell.length_b   1.000
_cell.length_c   1.000
_cell.angle_alpha   90.00
_cell.angle_beta   90.00
_cell.angle_gamma   90.00
#
_symmetry.space_group_name_H-M   'P 1'
#
loop_
_entity.id
_entity.type
_entity.pdbx_description
1 polymer ?
#
loop_
_entity_poly.entity_id
_entity_poly.type
_entity_poly.pdbx_seq_one_letter_code
_entity_poly.pdbx_strand_id
1 'polypeptide(L)'
;MVSLAVPSTVVRVPREKATVVMAVDVSLSMQATDIEPDRFRAMQTAAKEFVDVLPERINLGLVSFAGTATTLVPPTTDRLQVSNAIDNLDLAESTAIGEAIFTSLTAVENFQSTVETRGEEPPPARIVLLSDGTNTVGRENTQAIDAARAAGVPVSTIAFGTDYGTLDLEGEIVPVPVDRASLEKIADETGGSYSEAVSAAELEQVYADLGSQIGYTDEPKDVSAWFVRSGLAVALLGVVLSLLWTNRLV
;
A
#
# COMPACT_ATOMS: atom_id res chain seq x y z
N MET A 1 21.50 -6.50 39.33
CA MET A 1 20.63 -5.76 38.41
C MET A 1 19.32 -6.54 38.28
N VAL A 2 18.20 -5.99 38.77
CA VAL A 2 16.88 -6.60 38.56
C VAL A 2 16.40 -6.08 37.23
N SER A 3 16.38 -6.91 36.20
CA SER A 3 15.73 -6.61 34.92
C SER A 3 14.24 -6.64 35.18
N LEU A 4 13.60 -5.46 35.22
CA LEU A 4 12.16 -5.34 35.22
C LEU A 4 11.68 -5.72 33.81
N ALA A 5 11.21 -6.96 33.64
CA ALA A 5 10.51 -7.36 32.44
C ALA A 5 9.17 -6.61 32.40
N VAL A 6 9.04 -5.65 31.50
CA VAL A 6 7.78 -4.95 31.23
C VAL A 6 6.96 -5.84 30.30
N PRO A 7 5.85 -6.45 30.78
CA PRO A 7 5.02 -7.25 29.89
C PRO A 7 4.37 -6.32 28.86
N SER A 8 4.66 -6.59 27.58
CA SER A 8 4.08 -5.84 26.45
C SER A 8 3.24 -6.79 25.58
N THR A 9 2.19 -6.25 25.01
CA THR A 9 1.42 -6.91 23.94
C THR A 9 1.52 -6.07 22.68
N VAL A 10 1.60 -6.72 21.53
CA VAL A 10 1.58 -6.01 20.24
C VAL A 10 0.14 -5.61 19.95
N VAL A 11 -0.09 -4.32 19.76
CA VAL A 11 -1.40 -3.78 19.38
C VAL A 11 -1.25 -3.09 18.04
N ARG A 12 -2.14 -3.43 17.12
CA ARG A 12 -2.22 -2.80 15.81
C ARG A 12 -2.87 -1.43 15.95
N VAL A 13 -2.11 -0.37 15.74
CA VAL A 13 -2.60 1.02 15.83
C VAL A 13 -2.59 1.67 14.45
N PRO A 14 -3.58 2.50 14.13
CA PRO A 14 -3.55 3.26 12.88
C PRO A 14 -2.31 4.14 12.84
N ARG A 15 -1.60 4.16 11.71
CA ARG A 15 -0.52 5.12 11.48
C ARG A 15 -1.10 6.52 11.48
N GLU A 16 -0.44 7.42 12.18
CA GLU A 16 -0.90 8.81 12.23
C GLU A 16 -0.72 9.54 10.91
N LYS A 17 0.36 9.22 10.17
CA LYS A 17 0.66 9.84 8.86
C LYS A 17 1.45 8.84 8.00
N ALA A 18 1.10 8.74 6.73
CA ALA A 18 1.91 8.10 5.69
C ALA A 18 1.59 8.75 4.34
N THR A 19 2.46 8.55 3.35
CA THR A 19 2.24 8.98 1.97
C THR A 19 2.22 7.76 1.07
N VAL A 20 1.19 7.61 0.27
CA VAL A 20 1.05 6.57 -0.74
C VAL A 20 0.92 7.23 -2.09
N VAL A 21 1.69 6.77 -3.08
CA VAL A 21 1.48 7.13 -4.48
C VAL A 21 1.02 5.88 -5.20
N MET A 22 -0.20 5.89 -5.69
CA MET A 22 -0.75 4.85 -6.54
C MET A 22 -0.37 5.16 -7.99
N ALA A 23 0.39 4.26 -8.62
CA ALA A 23 0.77 4.32 -10.02
C ALA A 23 -0.02 3.25 -10.78
N VAL A 24 -0.88 3.69 -11.70
CA VAL A 24 -1.79 2.81 -12.44
C VAL A 24 -1.43 2.79 -13.92
N ASP A 25 -1.36 1.59 -14.45
CA ASP A 25 -1.16 1.34 -15.87
C ASP A 25 -2.43 1.66 -16.65
N VAL A 26 -2.29 2.51 -17.66
CA VAL A 26 -3.36 2.84 -18.60
C VAL A 26 -2.95 2.51 -20.03
N SER A 27 -2.07 1.54 -20.21
CA SER A 27 -1.65 1.04 -21.52
C SER A 27 -2.80 0.28 -22.22
N LEU A 28 -2.69 0.13 -23.54
CA LEU A 28 -3.72 -0.56 -24.33
C LEU A 28 -3.94 -2.01 -23.91
N SER A 29 -2.94 -2.70 -23.35
CA SER A 29 -3.11 -4.06 -22.81
C SER A 29 -4.17 -4.15 -21.71
N MET A 30 -4.45 -3.04 -21.04
CA MET A 30 -5.52 -2.95 -20.05
C MET A 30 -6.94 -3.02 -20.66
N GLN A 31 -7.09 -2.98 -22.00
CA GLN A 31 -8.37 -3.30 -22.67
C GLN A 31 -8.65 -4.80 -22.74
N ALA A 32 -7.69 -5.65 -22.39
CA ALA A 32 -7.90 -7.10 -22.43
C ALA A 32 -9.09 -7.51 -21.55
N THR A 33 -9.89 -8.46 -22.09
CA THR A 33 -11.13 -8.92 -21.47
C THR A 33 -10.97 -10.28 -20.77
N ASP A 34 -9.75 -10.66 -20.46
CA ASP A 34 -9.45 -11.83 -19.63
C ASP A 34 -9.86 -11.63 -18.16
N ILE A 35 -10.13 -10.40 -17.77
CA ILE A 35 -10.77 -10.01 -16.51
C ILE A 35 -12.04 -9.22 -16.84
N GLU A 36 -13.18 -9.59 -16.28
CA GLU A 36 -14.46 -8.91 -16.53
C GLU A 36 -14.58 -7.56 -15.80
N PRO A 37 -15.15 -6.53 -16.46
CA PRO A 37 -15.55 -6.47 -17.87
C PRO A 37 -14.37 -6.30 -18.83
N ASP A 38 -13.31 -5.69 -18.40
CA ASP A 38 -11.96 -5.53 -18.94
C ASP A 38 -11.00 -5.15 -17.80
N ARG A 39 -9.68 -5.32 -18.00
CA ARG A 39 -8.68 -4.99 -16.95
C ARG A 39 -8.78 -3.54 -16.51
N PHE A 40 -9.00 -2.61 -17.44
CA PHE A 40 -9.02 -1.18 -17.14
C PHE A 40 -10.19 -0.80 -16.21
N ARG A 41 -11.40 -1.25 -16.49
CA ARG A 41 -12.56 -0.97 -15.64
C ARG A 41 -12.50 -1.69 -14.31
N ALA A 42 -12.01 -2.93 -14.30
CA ALA A 42 -11.77 -3.64 -13.06
C ALA A 42 -10.74 -2.90 -12.17
N MET A 43 -9.65 -2.41 -12.76
CA MET A 43 -8.65 -1.58 -12.08
C MET A 43 -9.25 -0.28 -11.53
N GLN A 44 -10.06 0.46 -12.32
CA GLN A 44 -10.70 1.68 -11.84
C GLN A 44 -11.60 1.43 -10.63
N THR A 45 -12.38 0.33 -10.66
CA THR A 45 -13.26 -0.04 -9.55
C THR A 45 -12.45 -0.35 -8.30
N ALA A 46 -11.48 -1.24 -8.38
CA ALA A 46 -10.65 -1.64 -7.26
C ALA A 46 -9.77 -0.49 -6.73
N ALA A 47 -9.30 0.40 -7.60
CA ALA A 47 -8.55 1.59 -7.19
C ALA A 47 -9.42 2.55 -6.36
N LYS A 48 -10.70 2.72 -6.69
CA LYS A 48 -11.64 3.54 -5.90
C LYS A 48 -11.93 2.90 -4.54
N GLU A 49 -12.08 1.59 -4.48
CA GLU A 49 -12.21 0.89 -3.19
C GLU A 49 -10.95 1.05 -2.33
N PHE A 50 -9.76 1.01 -2.93
CA PHE A 50 -8.52 1.30 -2.22
C PHE A 50 -8.51 2.71 -1.64
N VAL A 51 -9.00 3.72 -2.38
CA VAL A 51 -9.17 5.09 -1.88
C VAL A 51 -10.05 5.13 -0.63
N ASP A 52 -11.14 4.35 -0.61
CA ASP A 52 -12.12 4.32 0.48
C ASP A 52 -11.62 3.56 1.72
N VAL A 53 -10.82 2.49 1.54
CA VAL A 53 -10.27 1.68 2.65
C VAL A 53 -9.11 2.36 3.36
N LEU A 54 -8.40 3.28 2.70
CA LEU A 54 -7.27 3.98 3.31
C LEU A 54 -7.73 4.94 4.41
N PRO A 55 -7.09 4.91 5.60
CA PRO A 55 -7.39 5.87 6.65
C PRO A 55 -7.30 7.33 6.16
N GLU A 56 -8.21 8.18 6.61
CA GLU A 56 -8.33 9.58 6.16
C GLU A 56 -7.04 10.41 6.29
N ARG A 57 -6.17 10.04 7.23
CA ARG A 57 -4.91 10.73 7.52
C ARG A 57 -3.75 10.35 6.59
N ILE A 58 -3.92 9.35 5.74
CA ILE A 58 -2.93 8.93 4.75
C ILE A 58 -3.03 9.86 3.53
N ASN A 59 -1.91 10.45 3.13
CA ASN A 59 -1.86 11.20 1.88
C ASN A 59 -1.79 10.22 0.71
N LEU A 60 -2.70 10.37 -0.25
CA LEU A 60 -2.76 9.53 -1.44
C LEU A 60 -2.55 10.37 -2.69
N GLY A 61 -1.53 10.05 -3.47
CA GLY A 61 -1.28 10.58 -4.81
C GLY A 61 -1.70 9.59 -5.89
N LEU A 62 -1.94 10.08 -7.09
CA LEU A 62 -2.27 9.28 -8.27
C LEU A 62 -1.34 9.65 -9.42
N VAL A 63 -0.66 8.63 -9.95
CA VAL A 63 0.14 8.70 -11.18
C VAL A 63 -0.50 7.74 -12.19
N SER A 64 -0.80 8.21 -13.39
CA SER A 64 -1.12 7.36 -14.53
C SER A 64 0.10 7.19 -15.40
N PHE A 65 0.26 6.01 -15.99
CA PHE A 65 1.35 5.79 -16.95
C PHE A 65 0.94 4.85 -18.08
N ALA A 66 1.50 5.15 -19.23
CA ALA A 66 1.52 4.35 -20.45
C ALA A 66 2.88 4.59 -21.12
N GLY A 67 2.95 5.14 -22.33
CA GLY A 67 4.23 5.55 -22.93
C GLY A 67 4.96 6.69 -22.19
N THR A 68 4.25 7.43 -21.35
CA THR A 68 4.77 8.44 -20.42
C THR A 68 4.06 8.32 -19.08
N ALA A 69 4.63 8.90 -18.02
CA ALA A 69 3.99 8.93 -16.71
C ALA A 69 3.67 10.36 -16.29
N THR A 70 2.48 10.56 -15.71
CA THR A 70 1.97 11.86 -15.28
C THR A 70 1.38 11.80 -13.89
N THR A 71 1.74 12.73 -13.02
CA THR A 71 1.09 12.91 -11.72
C THR A 71 -0.26 13.60 -11.95
N LEU A 72 -1.35 12.86 -11.83
CA LEU A 72 -2.71 13.39 -11.95
C LEU A 72 -3.14 14.11 -10.68
N VAL A 73 -2.81 13.52 -9.52
CA VAL A 73 -3.10 14.09 -8.21
C VAL A 73 -1.83 14.00 -7.35
N PRO A 74 -1.26 15.12 -6.89
CA PRO A 74 -0.20 15.07 -5.90
C PRO A 74 -0.73 14.52 -4.56
N PRO A 75 0.14 13.97 -3.70
CA PRO A 75 -0.29 13.39 -2.43
C PRO A 75 -1.18 14.35 -1.62
N THR A 76 -2.41 13.92 -1.33
CA THR A 76 -3.45 14.68 -0.64
C THR A 76 -4.31 13.79 0.24
N THR A 77 -5.02 14.37 1.19
CA THR A 77 -6.08 13.69 1.96
C THR A 77 -7.47 13.87 1.33
N ASP A 78 -7.58 14.63 0.24
CA ASP A 78 -8.84 14.82 -0.51
C ASP A 78 -9.14 13.59 -1.39
N ARG A 79 -9.93 12.67 -0.84
CA ARG A 79 -10.33 11.42 -1.50
C ARG A 79 -11.18 11.66 -2.74
N LEU A 80 -12.01 12.70 -2.73
CA LEU A 80 -12.86 13.03 -3.87
C LEU A 80 -12.03 13.44 -5.09
N GLN A 81 -10.95 14.20 -4.87
CA GLN A 81 -10.04 14.58 -5.95
C GLN A 81 -9.40 13.34 -6.59
N VAL A 82 -8.96 12.35 -5.78
CA VAL A 82 -8.35 11.12 -6.28
C VAL A 82 -9.38 10.26 -7.02
N SER A 83 -10.57 10.04 -6.44
CA SER A 83 -11.64 9.25 -7.07
C SER A 83 -12.09 9.85 -8.40
N ASN A 84 -12.25 11.18 -8.47
CA ASN A 84 -12.60 11.86 -9.72
C ASN A 84 -11.50 11.72 -10.78
N ALA A 85 -10.23 11.74 -10.38
CA ALA A 85 -9.13 11.52 -11.31
C ALA A 85 -9.08 10.08 -11.84
N ILE A 86 -9.42 9.07 -10.99
CA ILE A 86 -9.54 7.67 -11.42
C ILE A 86 -10.67 7.52 -12.46
N ASP A 87 -11.82 8.19 -12.25
CA ASP A 87 -12.95 8.14 -13.20
C ASP A 87 -12.61 8.74 -14.58
N ASN A 88 -11.64 9.67 -14.62
CA ASN A 88 -11.21 10.36 -15.84
C ASN A 88 -9.89 9.82 -16.40
N LEU A 89 -9.50 8.60 -16.05
CA LEU A 89 -8.37 7.94 -16.69
C LEU A 89 -8.68 7.58 -18.13
N ASP A 90 -7.74 7.82 -19.03
CA ASP A 90 -7.82 7.46 -20.43
C ASP A 90 -6.69 6.50 -20.80
N LEU A 91 -6.99 5.55 -21.69
CA LEU A 91 -6.03 4.60 -22.22
C LEU A 91 -5.08 5.26 -23.22
N ALA A 92 -3.82 4.83 -23.22
CA ALA A 92 -2.79 5.31 -24.12
C ALA A 92 -1.86 4.17 -24.57
N GLU A 93 -1.07 4.42 -25.60
CA GLU A 93 -0.15 3.44 -26.16
C GLU A 93 1.12 3.26 -25.32
N SER A 94 1.73 2.07 -25.40
CA SER A 94 3.00 1.70 -24.76
C SER A 94 2.89 1.60 -23.22
N THR A 95 3.99 1.16 -22.58
CA THR A 95 4.07 1.00 -21.12
C THR A 95 5.47 1.41 -20.66
N ALA A 96 5.55 2.38 -19.75
CA ALA A 96 6.80 2.94 -19.23
C ALA A 96 6.85 2.83 -17.69
N ILE A 97 7.09 1.62 -17.17
CA ILE A 97 7.13 1.33 -15.72
C ILE A 97 8.24 2.13 -15.02
N GLY A 98 9.42 2.21 -15.65
CA GLY A 98 10.51 3.01 -15.12
C GLY A 98 10.11 4.47 -14.91
N GLU A 99 9.42 5.08 -15.89
CA GLU A 99 8.91 6.46 -15.79
C GLU A 99 7.86 6.60 -14.70
N ALA A 100 6.98 5.59 -14.54
CA ALA A 100 5.96 5.57 -13.48
C ALA A 100 6.60 5.67 -12.08
N ILE A 101 7.64 4.88 -11.83
CA ILE A 101 8.36 4.90 -10.55
C ILE A 101 9.07 6.25 -10.35
N PHE A 102 9.79 6.77 -11.35
CA PHE A 102 10.47 8.07 -11.25
C PHE A 102 9.49 9.23 -11.02
N THR A 103 8.37 9.23 -11.72
CA THR A 103 7.32 10.24 -11.55
C THR A 103 6.70 10.16 -10.16
N SER A 104 6.48 8.94 -9.66
CA SER A 104 5.97 8.71 -8.30
C SER A 104 6.98 9.17 -7.23
N LEU A 105 8.27 8.90 -7.42
CA LEU A 105 9.33 9.39 -6.53
C LEU A 105 9.38 10.92 -6.50
N THR A 106 9.27 11.55 -7.67
CA THR A 106 9.22 13.02 -7.77
C THR A 106 7.98 13.60 -7.04
N ALA A 107 6.82 12.93 -7.15
CA ALA A 107 5.62 13.35 -6.43
C ALA A 107 5.80 13.24 -4.91
N VAL A 108 6.44 12.18 -4.43
CA VAL A 108 6.80 12.00 -3.01
C VAL A 108 7.76 13.09 -2.55
N GLU A 109 8.85 13.33 -3.28
CA GLU A 109 9.87 14.33 -2.95
C GLU A 109 9.29 15.74 -2.85
N ASN A 110 8.48 16.14 -3.84
CA ASN A 110 7.82 17.45 -3.84
C ASN A 110 6.87 17.60 -2.64
N PHE A 111 6.14 16.54 -2.29
CA PHE A 111 5.28 16.56 -1.13
C PHE A 111 6.08 16.67 0.18
N GLN A 112 7.12 15.86 0.34
CA GLN A 112 7.99 15.88 1.53
C GLN A 112 8.65 17.25 1.71
N SER A 113 9.18 17.86 0.67
CA SER A 113 9.75 19.20 0.69
C SER A 113 8.74 20.26 1.15
N THR A 114 7.47 20.10 0.76
CA THR A 114 6.39 21.00 1.21
C THR A 114 6.10 20.83 2.69
N VAL A 115 6.13 19.60 3.23
CA VAL A 115 5.92 19.29 4.65
C VAL A 115 7.08 19.82 5.48
N GLU A 116 8.32 19.60 5.05
CA GLU A 116 9.54 20.11 5.71
C GLU A 116 9.57 21.64 5.79
N THR A 117 9.14 22.31 4.71
CA THR A 117 9.04 23.79 4.70
C THR A 117 8.06 24.30 5.77
N ARG A 118 7.09 23.49 6.18
CA ARG A 118 6.19 23.80 7.30
C ARG A 118 6.76 23.46 8.67
N GLY A 119 7.98 22.91 8.73
CA GLY A 119 8.65 22.50 9.97
C GLY A 119 8.11 21.18 10.54
N GLU A 120 7.45 20.37 9.72
CA GLU A 120 6.96 19.04 10.10
C GLU A 120 7.92 17.96 9.58
N GLU A 121 7.98 16.82 10.28
CA GLU A 121 8.71 15.66 9.80
C GLU A 121 7.94 14.98 8.66
N PRO A 122 8.59 14.69 7.51
CA PRO A 122 7.94 14.02 6.39
C PRO A 122 7.46 12.62 6.78
N PRO A 123 6.22 12.27 6.46
CA PRO A 123 5.72 10.92 6.71
C PRO A 123 6.41 9.90 5.79
N PRO A 124 6.54 8.63 6.25
CA PRO A 124 7.07 7.57 5.41
C PRO A 124 6.24 7.42 4.14
N ALA A 125 6.91 7.19 3.01
CA ALA A 125 6.28 7.08 1.71
C ALA A 125 6.36 5.66 1.16
N ARG A 126 5.40 5.29 0.31
CA ARG A 126 5.36 4.03 -0.44
C ARG A 126 4.72 4.25 -1.80
N ILE A 127 5.19 3.54 -2.81
CA ILE A 127 4.56 3.47 -4.12
C ILE A 127 3.79 2.14 -4.21
N VAL A 128 2.57 2.18 -4.76
CA VAL A 128 1.79 1.00 -5.14
C VAL A 128 1.62 1.06 -6.65
N LEU A 129 2.31 0.17 -7.34
CA LEU A 129 2.33 0.07 -8.80
C LEU A 129 1.45 -1.07 -9.27
N LEU A 130 0.44 -0.78 -10.09
CA LEU A 130 -0.37 -1.78 -10.76
C LEU A 130 -0.06 -1.79 -12.24
N SER A 131 0.28 -2.95 -12.80
CA SER A 131 0.57 -3.13 -14.22
C SER A 131 0.39 -4.60 -14.63
N ASP A 132 0.31 -4.85 -15.93
CA ASP A 132 0.56 -6.17 -16.52
C ASP A 132 2.06 -6.46 -16.75
N GLY A 133 2.94 -5.49 -16.50
CA GLY A 133 4.36 -5.67 -16.22
C GLY A 133 5.33 -5.61 -17.39
N THR A 134 4.90 -5.49 -18.62
CA THR A 134 5.84 -5.39 -19.76
C THR A 134 6.26 -3.94 -20.00
N ASN A 135 7.50 -3.59 -19.58
CA ASN A 135 8.07 -2.28 -19.91
C ASN A 135 8.48 -2.23 -21.37
N THR A 136 7.86 -1.36 -22.18
CA THR A 136 8.09 -1.27 -23.63
C THR A 136 8.89 -0.05 -24.04
N VAL A 137 8.86 1.02 -23.26
CA VAL A 137 9.54 2.30 -23.54
C VAL A 137 10.03 2.97 -22.26
N GLY A 138 10.81 4.03 -22.40
CA GLY A 138 11.29 4.84 -21.28
C GLY A 138 12.50 4.23 -20.57
N ARG A 139 12.71 4.64 -19.33
CA ARG A 139 13.85 4.18 -18.51
C ARG A 139 13.69 2.72 -18.12
N GLU A 140 14.81 2.04 -18.02
CA GLU A 140 14.86 0.64 -17.58
C GLU A 140 14.39 0.47 -16.13
N ASN A 141 13.71 -0.63 -15.83
CA ASN A 141 13.24 -0.94 -14.49
C ASN A 141 14.38 -0.97 -13.46
N THR A 142 15.59 -1.39 -13.84
CA THR A 142 16.77 -1.40 -12.97
C THR A 142 17.16 -0.01 -12.49
N GLN A 143 17.09 1.00 -13.34
CA GLN A 143 17.38 2.39 -12.95
C GLN A 143 16.31 2.92 -11.97
N ALA A 144 15.06 2.55 -12.19
CA ALA A 144 13.96 2.93 -11.30
C ALA A 144 14.06 2.25 -9.92
N ILE A 145 14.45 0.99 -9.89
CA ILE A 145 14.75 0.24 -8.66
C ILE A 145 15.85 0.94 -7.86
N ASP A 146 16.97 1.27 -8.52
CA ASP A 146 18.10 1.94 -7.85
C ASP A 146 17.68 3.30 -7.29
N ALA A 147 16.87 4.06 -8.03
CA ALA A 147 16.35 5.34 -7.58
C ALA A 147 15.41 5.19 -6.36
N ALA A 148 14.50 4.22 -6.39
CA ALA A 148 13.58 3.95 -5.29
C ALA A 148 14.32 3.53 -4.01
N ARG A 149 15.35 2.67 -4.15
CA ARG A 149 16.23 2.27 -3.05
C ARG A 149 17.02 3.44 -2.47
N ALA A 150 17.57 4.29 -3.33
CA ALA A 150 18.32 5.48 -2.91
C ALA A 150 17.42 6.48 -2.16
N ALA A 151 16.16 6.60 -2.58
CA ALA A 151 15.15 7.43 -1.90
C ALA A 151 14.57 6.79 -0.63
N GLY A 152 14.83 5.50 -0.37
CA GLY A 152 14.22 4.75 0.74
C GLY A 152 12.71 4.59 0.61
N VAL A 153 12.18 4.60 -0.62
CA VAL A 153 10.74 4.48 -0.91
C VAL A 153 10.47 3.09 -1.48
N PRO A 154 9.87 2.17 -0.70
CA PRO A 154 9.51 0.85 -1.20
C PRO A 154 8.42 0.94 -2.27
N VAL A 155 8.54 0.08 -3.30
CA VAL A 155 7.58 -0.06 -4.40
C VAL A 155 6.88 -1.40 -4.25
N SER A 156 5.62 -1.38 -3.83
CA SER A 156 4.77 -2.58 -3.87
C SER A 156 4.16 -2.71 -5.24
N THR A 157 4.20 -3.92 -5.81
CA THR A 157 3.71 -4.18 -7.16
C THR A 157 2.53 -5.12 -7.16
N ILE A 158 1.58 -4.88 -8.05
CA ILE A 158 0.42 -5.72 -8.29
C ILE A 158 0.46 -6.15 -9.76
N ALA A 159 0.70 -7.43 -10.01
CA ALA A 159 0.62 -8.03 -11.32
C ALA A 159 -0.86 -8.32 -11.63
N PHE A 160 -1.43 -7.61 -12.63
CA PHE A 160 -2.85 -7.67 -12.91
C PHE A 160 -3.13 -8.20 -14.31
N GLY A 161 -3.81 -9.36 -14.39
CA GLY A 161 -4.15 -10.04 -15.63
C GLY A 161 -3.79 -11.51 -15.60
N THR A 162 -4.03 -12.19 -16.72
CA THR A 162 -3.76 -13.61 -16.89
C THR A 162 -2.66 -13.86 -17.94
N ASP A 163 -2.17 -15.10 -18.03
CA ASP A 163 -1.19 -15.50 -19.05
C ASP A 163 -1.83 -15.63 -20.45
N TYR A 164 -3.15 -15.59 -20.51
CA TYR A 164 -3.93 -15.81 -21.73
C TYR A 164 -4.61 -14.53 -22.22
N GLY A 165 -4.31 -13.38 -21.59
CA GLY A 165 -4.86 -12.10 -22.01
C GLY A 165 -4.57 -11.81 -23.49
N THR A 166 -5.59 -11.35 -24.20
CA THR A 166 -5.47 -10.96 -25.61
C THR A 166 -6.13 -9.61 -25.84
N LEU A 167 -5.57 -8.85 -26.77
CA LEU A 167 -6.09 -7.59 -27.22
C LEU A 167 -6.42 -7.68 -28.72
N ASP A 168 -7.59 -7.21 -29.11
CA ASP A 168 -7.97 -7.08 -30.54
C ASP A 168 -7.57 -5.67 -31.01
N LEU A 169 -6.55 -5.60 -31.87
CA LEU A 169 -6.10 -4.38 -32.52
C LEU A 169 -6.50 -4.43 -34.00
N GLU A 170 -7.59 -3.76 -34.34
CA GLU A 170 -8.08 -3.64 -35.73
C GLU A 170 -8.31 -5.01 -36.42
N GLY A 171 -8.70 -6.05 -35.66
CA GLY A 171 -8.95 -7.40 -36.14
C GLY A 171 -7.73 -8.34 -36.04
N GLU A 172 -6.61 -7.87 -35.51
CA GLU A 172 -5.45 -8.68 -35.15
C GLU A 172 -5.47 -9.01 -33.65
N ILE A 173 -5.44 -10.30 -33.31
CA ILE A 173 -5.40 -10.74 -31.91
C ILE A 173 -3.95 -10.78 -31.43
N VAL A 174 -3.61 -9.86 -30.53
CA VAL A 174 -2.27 -9.74 -29.93
C VAL A 174 -2.28 -10.32 -28.51
N PRO A 175 -1.41 -11.28 -28.17
CA PRO A 175 -1.26 -11.77 -26.82
C PRO A 175 -0.66 -10.67 -25.91
N VAL A 176 -1.24 -10.51 -24.72
CA VAL A 176 -0.78 -9.57 -23.69
C VAL A 176 -0.62 -10.28 -22.34
N PRO A 177 0.34 -11.22 -22.23
CA PRO A 177 0.59 -11.95 -21.00
C PRO A 177 1.16 -11.03 -19.93
N VAL A 178 0.95 -11.37 -18.66
CA VAL A 178 1.49 -10.61 -17.53
C VAL A 178 2.97 -10.93 -17.29
N ASP A 179 3.82 -9.92 -17.22
CA ASP A 179 5.25 -10.06 -16.84
C ASP A 179 5.45 -10.02 -15.32
N ARG A 180 5.11 -11.11 -14.68
CA ARG A 180 5.22 -11.26 -13.21
C ARG A 180 6.64 -11.11 -12.71
N ALA A 181 7.61 -11.65 -13.45
CA ALA A 181 9.01 -11.66 -13.03
C ALA A 181 9.59 -10.25 -12.89
N SER A 182 9.25 -9.34 -13.81
CA SER A 182 9.67 -7.94 -13.73
C SER A 182 9.06 -7.22 -12.55
N LEU A 183 7.78 -7.45 -12.27
CA LEU A 183 7.06 -6.82 -11.15
C LEU A 183 7.53 -7.36 -9.79
N GLU A 184 7.71 -8.67 -9.66
CA GLU A 184 8.26 -9.31 -8.46
C GLU A 184 9.67 -8.76 -8.15
N LYS A 185 10.53 -8.67 -9.15
CA LYS A 185 11.87 -8.10 -9.00
C LYS A 185 11.84 -6.66 -8.50
N ILE A 186 10.94 -5.81 -9.03
CA ILE A 186 10.80 -4.42 -8.57
C ILE A 186 10.43 -4.39 -7.08
N ALA A 187 9.45 -5.19 -6.66
CA ALA A 187 9.01 -5.24 -5.28
C ALA A 187 10.14 -5.73 -4.35
N ASP A 188 10.74 -6.86 -4.66
CA ASP A 188 11.79 -7.48 -3.83
C ASP A 188 13.00 -6.56 -3.67
N GLU A 189 13.51 -6.00 -4.76
CA GLU A 189 14.71 -5.18 -4.72
C GLU A 189 14.49 -3.80 -4.09
N THR A 190 13.26 -3.29 -4.02
CA THR A 190 12.93 -2.03 -3.35
C THR A 190 12.40 -2.20 -1.93
N GLY A 191 12.21 -3.44 -1.46
CA GLY A 191 11.66 -3.75 -0.14
C GLY A 191 10.15 -3.51 -0.05
N GLY A 192 9.44 -3.54 -1.18
CA GLY A 192 7.99 -3.56 -1.27
C GLY A 192 7.41 -4.96 -1.14
N SER A 193 6.13 -5.12 -1.42
CA SER A 193 5.42 -6.40 -1.50
C SER A 193 4.98 -6.67 -2.93
N TYR A 194 5.13 -7.91 -3.37
CA TYR A 194 4.57 -8.38 -4.63
C TYR A 194 3.22 -9.05 -4.38
N SER A 195 2.25 -8.79 -5.24
CA SER A 195 0.94 -9.41 -5.22
C SER A 195 0.47 -9.69 -6.66
N GLU A 196 -0.39 -10.68 -6.82
CA GLU A 196 -1.02 -11.03 -8.10
C GLU A 196 -2.53 -10.92 -7.97
N ALA A 197 -3.19 -10.55 -9.06
CA ALA A 197 -4.63 -10.60 -9.17
C ALA A 197 -5.02 -11.04 -10.59
N VAL A 198 -5.78 -12.12 -10.69
CA VAL A 198 -6.30 -12.67 -11.95
C VAL A 198 -7.81 -12.46 -12.09
N SER A 199 -8.40 -11.70 -11.18
CA SER A 199 -9.80 -11.28 -11.19
C SER A 199 -9.98 -9.94 -10.51
N ALA A 200 -11.11 -9.28 -10.77
CA ALA A 200 -11.46 -8.02 -10.08
C ALA A 200 -11.53 -8.21 -8.56
N ALA A 201 -12.17 -9.29 -8.09
CA ALA A 201 -12.32 -9.58 -6.67
C ALA A 201 -10.97 -9.82 -5.96
N GLU A 202 -10.02 -10.48 -6.63
CA GLU A 202 -8.67 -10.64 -6.08
C GLU A 202 -7.93 -9.30 -6.01
N LEU A 203 -8.09 -8.43 -7.03
CA LEU A 203 -7.50 -7.09 -7.00
C LEU A 203 -8.05 -6.25 -5.85
N GLU A 204 -9.36 -6.27 -5.61
CA GLU A 204 -10.00 -5.63 -4.46
C GLU A 204 -9.40 -6.12 -3.14
N GLN A 205 -9.21 -7.44 -3.01
CA GLN A 205 -8.60 -8.03 -1.81
C GLN A 205 -7.15 -7.61 -1.64
N VAL A 206 -6.35 -7.62 -2.71
CA VAL A 206 -4.94 -7.15 -2.67
C VAL A 206 -4.86 -5.69 -2.21
N TYR A 207 -5.73 -4.84 -2.73
CA TYR A 207 -5.78 -3.44 -2.29
C TYR A 207 -6.22 -3.29 -0.83
N ALA A 208 -7.20 -4.06 -0.36
CA ALA A 208 -7.63 -4.05 1.04
C ALA A 208 -6.49 -4.50 1.98
N ASP A 209 -5.75 -5.54 1.61
CA ASP A 209 -4.60 -6.03 2.37
C ASP A 209 -3.46 -5.01 2.41
N LEU A 210 -3.11 -4.40 1.27
CA LEU A 210 -2.13 -3.32 1.20
C LEU A 210 -2.57 -2.10 2.03
N GLY A 211 -3.82 -1.69 1.93
CA GLY A 211 -4.39 -0.61 2.74
C GLY A 211 -4.26 -0.89 4.23
N SER A 212 -4.51 -2.13 4.64
CA SER A 212 -4.38 -2.56 6.04
C SER A 212 -2.92 -2.56 6.52
N GLN A 213 -1.96 -2.92 5.66
CA GLN A 213 -0.53 -2.91 5.99
C GLN A 213 0.04 -1.49 6.06
N ILE A 214 -0.40 -0.61 5.16
CA ILE A 214 0.06 0.78 5.10
C ILE A 214 -0.56 1.62 6.22
N GLY A 215 -1.86 1.42 6.47
CA GLY A 215 -2.65 2.22 7.39
C GLY A 215 -2.41 1.92 8.87
N TYR A 216 -1.72 0.84 9.20
CA TYR A 216 -1.51 0.41 10.59
C TYR A 216 -0.04 0.11 10.86
N THR A 217 0.36 0.24 12.12
CA THR A 217 1.68 -0.19 12.63
C THR A 217 1.49 -1.01 13.90
N ASP A 218 2.38 -1.96 14.09
CA ASP A 218 2.39 -2.77 15.30
C ASP A 218 3.21 -2.05 16.38
N GLU A 219 2.55 -1.57 17.42
CA GLU A 219 3.20 -0.93 18.57
C GLU A 219 3.16 -1.82 19.81
N PRO A 220 4.29 -1.97 20.54
CA PRO A 220 4.30 -2.65 21.80
C PRO A 220 3.58 -1.82 22.86
N LYS A 221 2.39 -2.23 23.27
CA LYS A 221 1.63 -1.57 24.34
C LYS A 221 1.99 -2.19 25.68
N ASP A 222 2.40 -1.37 26.64
CA ASP A 222 2.64 -1.78 28.01
C ASP A 222 1.32 -2.23 28.68
N VAL A 223 1.29 -3.49 29.10
CA VAL A 223 0.15 -4.08 29.81
C VAL A 223 0.43 -4.29 31.31
N SER A 224 1.54 -3.74 31.82
CA SER A 224 1.94 -3.85 33.23
C SER A 224 0.82 -3.42 34.19
N ALA A 225 0.05 -2.38 33.83
CA ALA A 225 -1.07 -1.92 34.64
C ALA A 225 -2.15 -3.00 34.86
N TRP A 226 -2.34 -3.91 33.92
CA TRP A 226 -3.29 -5.02 34.03
C TRP A 226 -2.80 -6.06 35.04
N PHE A 227 -1.51 -6.39 34.98
CA PHE A 227 -0.87 -7.32 35.93
C PHE A 227 -0.80 -6.74 37.34
N VAL A 228 -0.51 -5.46 37.47
CA VAL A 228 -0.50 -4.77 38.77
C VAL A 228 -1.90 -4.76 39.40
N ARG A 229 -2.96 -4.44 38.62
CA ARG A 229 -4.35 -4.48 39.11
C ARG A 229 -4.78 -5.90 39.52
N SER A 230 -4.43 -6.90 38.72
CA SER A 230 -4.74 -8.30 39.01
C SER A 230 -4.01 -8.77 40.25
N GLY A 231 -2.72 -8.45 40.35
CA GLY A 231 -1.90 -8.78 41.54
C GLY A 231 -2.43 -8.12 42.82
N LEU A 232 -2.86 -6.86 42.75
CA LEU A 232 -3.48 -6.15 43.88
C LEU A 232 -4.78 -6.80 44.32
N ALA A 233 -5.64 -7.21 43.36
CA ALA A 233 -6.90 -7.89 43.65
C ALA A 233 -6.66 -9.23 44.37
N VAL A 234 -5.68 -10.03 43.91
CA VAL A 234 -5.31 -11.29 44.53
C VAL A 234 -4.74 -11.04 45.94
N ALA A 235 -3.89 -10.04 46.12
CA ALA A 235 -3.33 -9.68 47.43
C ALA A 235 -4.43 -9.27 48.43
N LEU A 236 -5.38 -8.43 47.99
CA LEU A 236 -6.53 -8.04 48.82
C LEU A 236 -7.41 -9.25 49.21
N LEU A 237 -7.64 -10.14 48.25
CA LEU A 237 -8.40 -11.38 48.50
C LEU A 237 -7.65 -12.28 49.56
N GLY A 238 -6.33 -12.37 49.45
CA GLY A 238 -5.49 -13.07 50.42
C GLY A 238 -5.59 -12.49 51.83
N VAL A 239 -5.56 -11.15 51.94
CA VAL A 239 -5.74 -10.44 53.23
C VAL A 239 -7.12 -10.73 53.83
N VAL A 240 -8.18 -10.63 53.02
CA VAL A 240 -9.55 -10.90 53.48
C VAL A 240 -9.67 -12.36 53.97
N LEU A 241 -9.19 -13.32 53.20
CA LEU A 241 -9.19 -14.75 53.59
C LEU A 241 -8.39 -14.99 54.87
N SER A 242 -7.22 -14.37 55.04
CA SER A 242 -6.41 -14.43 56.24
C SER A 242 -7.13 -13.92 57.47
N LEU A 243 -7.80 -12.77 57.36
CA LEU A 243 -8.60 -12.21 58.44
C LEU A 243 -9.81 -13.10 58.86
N LEU A 244 -10.47 -13.66 57.83
CA LEU A 244 -11.58 -14.61 58.08
C LEU A 244 -11.12 -15.89 58.77
N TRP A 245 -9.93 -16.38 58.42
CA TRP A 245 -9.37 -17.56 59.05
C TRP A 245 -8.89 -17.30 60.48
N THR A 246 -8.26 -16.17 60.72
CA THR A 246 -7.78 -15.78 62.08
C THR A 246 -8.94 -15.52 63.04
N ASN A 247 -10.06 -14.94 62.57
CA ASN A 247 -11.25 -14.71 63.37
C ASN A 247 -12.04 -16.02 63.74
N ARG A 248 -11.71 -17.18 63.16
CA ARG A 248 -12.30 -18.46 63.51
C ARG A 248 -11.53 -19.25 64.59
N LEU A 249 -10.41 -18.71 65.06
CA LEU A 249 -9.52 -19.36 66.02
C LEU A 249 -9.55 -18.72 67.43
N VAL A 250 -10.52 -17.81 67.68
CA VAL A 250 -10.78 -17.27 69.02
C VAL A 250 -12.18 -17.70 69.50
#